data_6553e724a60ae6d5a35b7b00059159ed
#
_entry.id   6553e724a60ae6d5a35b7b00059159ed
#
_cell.length_a   1.000
_cell.length_b   1.000
_cell.length_c   1.000
_cell.angle_alpha   90.00
_cell.angle_beta   90.00
_cell.angle_gamma   90.00
#
_symmetry.space_group_name_H-M   'P 1'
#
loop_
_entity.id
_entity.type
_entity.pdbx_description
1 polymer ?
#
loop_
_entity_poly.entity_id
_entity_poly.type
_entity_poly.pdbx_seq_one_letter_code
_entity_poly.pdbx_strand_id
1 'polypeptide(L)'
;IRNQKSLPQKEALTLRVIADENYPAEFAPVVMKMANLTAIETVAENTSDGVIAPMLYTALGGPVLGFLYKAVNTMDSMVGYKNEKYLHFGRFAAKMDDVWNYIPSRISALLMIASAWIFRMDYKRAWAVWKRDRRKHASPNSAQTEAVCAGALQVQLAGDAYYFGKLYPKETIGDDVRPIEPEDILRAGNLMDGTALLTLLVFGLLKYCMILM
;
A
#
# COMPACT_ATOMS: atom_id res chain seq x y z
N ILE A 1 3.01 22.63 9.26
CA ILE A 1 3.82 22.52 8.02
C ILE A 1 4.83 21.44 8.31
N ARG A 2 4.46 20.19 8.10
CA ARG A 2 5.35 19.04 8.27
C ARG A 2 6.38 19.05 7.14
N ASN A 3 7.62 18.85 7.52
CA ASN A 3 8.83 18.82 6.71
C ASN A 3 8.59 18.21 5.31
N GLN A 4 8.48 19.03 4.29
CA GLN A 4 8.37 18.64 2.87
C GLN A 4 9.56 17.76 2.38
N LYS A 5 10.55 17.50 3.22
CA LYS A 5 11.71 16.66 2.89
C LYS A 5 11.44 15.15 2.99
N SER A 6 10.31 14.72 3.55
CA SER A 6 10.01 13.30 3.79
C SER A 6 8.99 12.69 2.81
N LEU A 7 8.32 13.50 1.99
CA LEU A 7 7.42 12.98 0.96
C LEU A 7 8.22 12.58 -0.29
N PRO A 8 7.88 11.47 -0.93
CA PRO A 8 8.36 11.17 -2.28
C PRO A 8 8.17 12.39 -3.18
N GLN A 9 9.14 12.70 -4.04
CA GLN A 9 9.11 13.91 -4.88
C GLN A 9 7.84 13.95 -5.77
N LYS A 10 7.31 12.80 -6.15
CA LYS A 10 6.05 12.64 -6.88
C LYS A 10 4.87 13.20 -6.08
N GLU A 11 4.75 12.85 -4.79
CA GLU A 11 3.69 13.35 -3.90
C GLU A 11 3.87 14.85 -3.59
N ALA A 12 5.11 15.28 -3.33
CA ALA A 12 5.42 16.68 -3.08
C ALA A 12 5.16 17.54 -4.32
N LEU A 13 5.45 17.05 -5.52
CA LEU A 13 5.16 17.74 -6.77
C LEU A 13 3.65 17.80 -7.00
N THR A 14 2.94 16.71 -6.80
CA THR A 14 1.48 16.64 -6.96
C THR A 14 0.77 17.61 -6.02
N LEU A 15 1.17 17.65 -4.74
CA LEU A 15 0.60 18.58 -3.76
C LEU A 15 0.91 20.04 -4.08
N ARG A 16 2.11 20.34 -4.57
CA ARG A 16 2.47 21.70 -5.01
C ARG A 16 1.66 22.15 -6.22
N VAL A 17 1.48 21.27 -7.18
CA VAL A 17 0.74 21.59 -8.41
C VAL A 17 -0.75 21.80 -8.12
N ILE A 18 -1.35 21.03 -7.23
CA ILE A 18 -2.76 21.23 -6.81
C ILE A 18 -2.93 22.55 -6.04
N ALA A 19 -1.90 23.01 -5.33
CA ALA A 19 -1.95 24.22 -4.51
C ALA A 19 -1.53 25.51 -5.26
N ASP A 20 -1.01 25.40 -6.47
CA ASP A 20 -0.53 26.55 -7.24
C ASP A 20 -1.57 27.01 -8.24
N GLU A 21 -2.25 28.12 -7.94
CA GLU A 21 -3.26 28.75 -8.82
C GLU A 21 -2.70 29.20 -10.19
N ASN A 22 -1.38 29.32 -10.32
CA ASN A 22 -0.71 29.72 -11.56
C ASN A 22 -0.26 28.53 -12.43
N TYR A 23 -0.60 27.30 -12.03
CA TYR A 23 -0.19 26.13 -12.80
C TYR A 23 -0.97 26.05 -14.11
N PRO A 24 -0.30 25.86 -15.26
CA PRO A 24 -0.99 25.81 -16.54
C PRO A 24 -2.04 24.70 -16.56
N ALA A 25 -3.28 25.06 -16.92
CA ALA A 25 -4.43 24.15 -16.93
C ALA A 25 -4.21 22.88 -17.79
N GLU A 26 -3.33 22.97 -18.80
CA GLU A 26 -2.95 21.85 -19.66
C GLU A 26 -2.30 20.67 -18.91
N PHE A 27 -1.67 20.90 -17.75
CA PHE A 27 -1.05 19.85 -16.93
C PHE A 27 -2.01 19.26 -15.91
N ALA A 28 -3.17 19.87 -15.67
CA ALA A 28 -4.13 19.39 -14.68
C ALA A 28 -4.51 17.91 -14.87
N PRO A 29 -4.76 17.37 -16.07
CA PRO A 29 -5.08 15.95 -16.25
C PRO A 29 -3.92 15.03 -15.84
N VAL A 30 -2.68 15.41 -16.12
CA VAL A 30 -1.49 14.62 -15.76
C VAL A 30 -1.32 14.58 -14.23
N VAL A 31 -1.50 15.73 -13.59
CA VAL A 31 -1.40 15.86 -12.13
C VAL A 31 -2.48 15.04 -11.43
N MET A 32 -3.73 15.16 -11.91
CA MET A 32 -4.85 14.37 -11.38
C MET A 32 -4.61 12.86 -11.54
N LYS A 33 -4.12 12.43 -12.70
CA LYS A 33 -3.75 11.02 -12.91
C LYS A 33 -2.69 10.56 -11.91
N MET A 34 -1.64 11.36 -11.70
CA MET A 34 -0.58 11.04 -10.74
C MET A 34 -1.10 11.03 -9.30
N ALA A 35 -1.96 11.97 -8.93
CA ALA A 35 -2.58 12.02 -7.60
C ALA A 35 -3.43 10.78 -7.33
N ASN A 36 -4.30 10.43 -8.28
CA ASN A 36 -5.16 9.25 -8.17
C ASN A 36 -4.32 7.96 -8.06
N LEU A 37 -3.31 7.80 -8.92
CA LEU A 37 -2.39 6.68 -8.87
C LEU A 37 -1.73 6.54 -7.49
N THR A 38 -1.12 7.62 -7.00
CA THR A 38 -0.44 7.62 -5.70
C THR A 38 -1.40 7.35 -4.54
N ALA A 39 -2.63 7.90 -4.59
CA ALA A 39 -3.63 7.63 -3.58
C ALA A 39 -4.04 6.15 -3.53
N ILE A 40 -4.25 5.52 -4.69
CA ILE A 40 -4.60 4.10 -4.78
C ILE A 40 -3.45 3.22 -4.28
N GLU A 41 -2.21 3.50 -4.69
CA GLU A 41 -1.01 2.80 -4.20
C GLU A 41 -0.92 2.89 -2.68
N THR A 42 -1.09 4.10 -2.12
CA THR A 42 -1.06 4.33 -0.67
C THR A 42 -2.16 3.56 0.07
N VAL A 43 -3.39 3.53 -0.45
CA VAL A 43 -4.50 2.75 0.15
C VAL A 43 -4.19 1.26 0.09
N ALA A 44 -3.69 0.76 -1.06
CA ALA A 44 -3.35 -0.65 -1.23
C ALA A 44 -2.24 -1.09 -0.27
N GLU A 45 -1.18 -0.32 -0.12
CA GLU A 45 -0.07 -0.59 0.81
C GLU A 45 -0.55 -0.52 2.26
N ASN A 46 -1.28 0.54 2.64
CA ASN A 46 -1.82 0.69 3.99
C ASN A 46 -2.85 -0.38 4.37
N THR A 47 -3.48 -1.04 3.41
CA THR A 47 -4.33 -2.21 3.71
C THR A 47 -3.54 -3.27 4.49
N SER A 48 -2.30 -3.55 4.10
CA SER A 48 -1.42 -4.44 4.87
C SER A 48 -0.87 -3.76 6.12
N ASP A 49 -0.09 -2.70 5.93
CA ASP A 49 0.79 -2.14 6.95
C ASP A 49 0.07 -1.27 7.98
N GLY A 50 -1.02 -0.64 7.56
CA GLY A 50 -1.84 0.23 8.39
C GLY A 50 -2.99 -0.47 9.10
N VAL A 51 -3.49 -1.59 8.52
CA VAL A 51 -4.73 -2.22 9.01
C VAL A 51 -4.50 -3.68 9.38
N ILE A 52 -4.19 -4.54 8.42
CA ILE A 52 -4.22 -5.99 8.63
C ILE A 52 -3.08 -6.47 9.53
N ALA A 53 -1.87 -5.96 9.34
CA ALA A 53 -0.73 -6.34 10.15
C ALA A 53 -0.90 -5.92 11.63
N PRO A 54 -1.29 -4.68 11.97
CA PRO A 54 -1.63 -4.33 13.35
C PRO A 54 -2.71 -5.22 13.97
N MET A 55 -3.76 -5.56 13.19
CA MET A 55 -4.83 -6.45 13.66
C MET A 55 -4.31 -7.86 13.94
N LEU A 56 -3.48 -8.42 13.06
CA LEU A 56 -2.87 -9.74 13.22
C LEU A 56 -2.01 -9.79 14.49
N TYR A 57 -1.09 -8.83 14.65
CA TYR A 57 -0.20 -8.81 15.82
C TYR A 57 -0.96 -8.57 17.12
N THR A 58 -2.02 -7.74 17.09
CA THR A 58 -2.90 -7.56 18.26
C THR A 58 -3.68 -8.82 18.58
N ALA A 59 -4.14 -9.56 17.60
CA ALA A 59 -4.83 -10.84 17.82
C ALA A 59 -3.89 -11.91 18.43
N LEU A 60 -2.62 -11.94 18.00
CA LEU A 60 -1.63 -12.90 18.47
C LEU A 60 -1.09 -12.60 19.88
N GLY A 61 -0.70 -11.37 20.14
CA GLY A 61 0.01 -10.98 21.37
C GLY A 61 -0.59 -9.77 22.10
N GLY A 62 -1.84 -9.46 21.83
CA GLY A 62 -2.54 -8.35 22.46
C GLY A 62 -1.97 -6.97 22.08
N PRO A 63 -2.35 -5.92 22.81
CA PRO A 63 -1.94 -4.54 22.50
C PRO A 63 -0.42 -4.36 22.45
N VAL A 64 0.33 -5.07 23.30
CA VAL A 64 1.79 -4.96 23.38
C VAL A 64 2.44 -5.32 22.04
N LEU A 65 2.06 -6.45 21.45
CA LEU A 65 2.63 -6.89 20.17
C LEU A 65 2.14 -6.01 19.02
N GLY A 66 0.90 -5.53 19.06
CA GLY A 66 0.37 -4.55 18.11
C GLY A 66 1.14 -3.23 18.13
N PHE A 67 1.44 -2.68 19.32
CA PHE A 67 2.24 -1.47 19.44
C PHE A 67 3.70 -1.68 19.03
N LEU A 68 4.28 -2.83 19.33
CA LEU A 68 5.64 -3.16 18.90
C LEU A 68 5.75 -3.21 17.38
N TYR A 69 4.79 -3.89 16.71
CA TYR A 69 4.70 -3.86 15.25
C TYR A 69 4.61 -2.42 14.73
N LYS A 70 3.68 -1.61 15.30
CA LYS A 70 3.51 -0.22 14.84
C LYS A 70 4.73 0.63 15.07
N ALA A 71 5.51 0.38 16.13
CA ALA A 71 6.78 1.07 16.36
C ALA A 71 7.80 0.74 15.25
N VAL A 72 7.93 -0.54 14.86
CA VAL A 72 8.82 -0.97 13.76
C VAL A 72 8.40 -0.31 12.44
N ASN A 73 7.13 -0.39 12.08
CA ASN A 73 6.58 0.20 10.87
C ASN A 73 6.74 1.73 10.83
N THR A 74 6.50 2.42 11.96
CA THR A 74 6.71 3.87 12.06
C THR A 74 8.19 4.23 11.96
N MET A 75 9.07 3.43 12.53
CA MET A 75 10.52 3.65 12.43
C MET A 75 10.99 3.58 10.98
N ASP A 76 10.54 2.60 10.20
CA ASP A 76 10.82 2.54 8.76
C ASP A 76 10.29 3.78 8.02
N SER A 77 9.03 4.13 8.23
CA SER A 77 8.38 5.29 7.60
C SER A 77 9.08 6.63 7.92
N MET A 78 9.74 6.74 9.07
CA MET A 78 10.42 7.98 9.49
C MET A 78 11.89 8.04 9.08
N VAL A 79 12.60 6.92 9.08
CA VAL A 79 14.06 6.89 8.89
C VAL A 79 14.55 5.89 7.85
N GLY A 80 13.67 5.07 7.28
CA GLY A 80 13.99 4.03 6.27
C GLY A 80 14.50 4.56 4.92
N TYR A 81 14.61 5.87 4.78
CA TYR A 81 15.05 6.52 3.56
C TYR A 81 16.56 6.37 3.30
N LYS A 82 16.92 6.10 2.04
CA LYS A 82 18.31 6.04 1.56
C LYS A 82 18.89 7.44 1.39
N ASN A 83 19.08 8.18 2.50
CA ASN A 83 19.80 9.45 2.50
C ASN A 83 21.09 9.30 3.31
N GLU A 84 22.06 10.21 3.09
CA GLU A 84 23.38 10.15 3.75
C GLU A 84 23.28 10.12 5.27
N LYS A 85 22.31 10.82 5.85
CA LYS A 85 22.12 10.93 7.31
C LYS A 85 21.65 9.63 7.96
N TYR A 86 20.82 8.86 7.27
CA TYR A 86 20.15 7.67 7.84
C TYR A 86 20.51 6.36 7.13
N LEU A 87 21.54 6.38 6.26
CA LEU A 87 21.85 5.24 5.39
C LEU A 87 22.01 3.91 6.15
N HIS A 88 22.69 3.91 7.28
CA HIS A 88 22.92 2.69 8.07
C HIS A 88 21.76 2.37 9.00
N PHE A 89 21.27 3.35 9.74
CA PHE A 89 20.16 3.17 10.69
C PHE A 89 18.85 2.91 9.97
N GLY A 90 18.55 3.67 8.92
CA GLY A 90 17.36 3.49 8.10
C GLY A 90 17.33 2.15 7.39
N ARG A 91 18.49 1.64 6.94
CA ARG A 91 18.58 0.29 6.36
C ARG A 91 18.19 -0.81 7.36
N PHE A 92 18.51 -0.63 8.64
CA PHE A 92 18.09 -1.57 9.69
C PHE A 92 16.58 -1.50 9.90
N ALA A 93 16.01 -0.29 10.01
CA ALA A 93 14.57 -0.08 10.13
C ALA A 93 13.79 -0.71 8.98
N ALA A 94 14.20 -0.43 7.73
CA ALA A 94 13.56 -1.00 6.54
C ALA A 94 13.61 -2.54 6.52
N LYS A 95 14.75 -3.14 6.88
CA LYS A 95 14.84 -4.61 6.95
C LYS A 95 14.00 -5.22 8.06
N MET A 96 13.91 -4.55 9.20
CA MET A 96 13.04 -4.99 10.29
C MET A 96 11.58 -4.95 9.85
N ASP A 97 11.14 -3.87 9.23
CA ASP A 97 9.80 -3.74 8.68
C ASP A 97 9.51 -4.82 7.62
N ASP A 98 10.43 -5.05 6.69
CA ASP A 98 10.31 -6.12 5.68
C ASP A 98 10.08 -7.51 6.32
N VAL A 99 10.77 -7.82 7.41
CA VAL A 99 10.59 -9.09 8.13
C VAL A 99 9.23 -9.16 8.83
N TRP A 100 8.86 -8.09 9.54
CA TRP A 100 7.59 -8.05 10.27
C TRP A 100 6.38 -8.05 9.34
N ASN A 101 6.48 -7.44 8.18
CA ASN A 101 5.42 -7.42 7.17
C ASN A 101 5.41 -8.64 6.25
N TYR A 102 6.40 -9.53 6.34
CA TYR A 102 6.50 -10.64 5.39
C TYR A 102 5.27 -11.57 5.40
N ILE A 103 4.82 -12.02 6.55
CA ILE A 103 3.61 -12.85 6.69
C ILE A 103 2.34 -12.01 6.55
N PRO A 104 2.19 -10.88 7.26
CA PRO A 104 0.99 -10.05 7.16
C PRO A 104 0.62 -9.66 5.72
N SER A 105 1.58 -9.22 4.91
CA SER A 105 1.29 -8.78 3.53
C SER A 105 0.70 -9.89 2.65
N ARG A 106 1.09 -11.15 2.86
CA ARG A 106 0.55 -12.30 2.12
C ARG A 106 -0.86 -12.67 2.60
N ILE A 107 -1.08 -12.62 3.91
CA ILE A 107 -2.42 -12.80 4.49
C ILE A 107 -3.33 -11.68 3.98
N SER A 108 -2.86 -10.43 4.00
CA SER A 108 -3.59 -9.27 3.48
C SER A 108 -4.00 -9.46 2.03
N ALA A 109 -3.07 -9.88 1.16
CA ALA A 109 -3.36 -10.14 -0.25
C ALA A 109 -4.47 -11.20 -0.44
N LEU A 110 -4.41 -12.30 0.30
CA LEU A 110 -5.41 -13.36 0.20
C LEU A 110 -6.79 -12.91 0.70
N LEU A 111 -6.83 -12.19 1.83
CA LEU A 111 -8.07 -11.63 2.37
C LEU A 111 -8.65 -10.55 1.46
N MET A 112 -7.78 -9.77 0.81
CA MET A 112 -8.16 -8.74 -0.14
C MET A 112 -8.75 -9.35 -1.43
N ILE A 113 -8.23 -10.48 -1.91
CA ILE A 113 -8.82 -11.23 -3.04
C ILE A 113 -10.20 -11.79 -2.64
N ALA A 114 -10.34 -12.32 -1.43
CA ALA A 114 -11.63 -12.79 -0.92
C ALA A 114 -12.63 -11.63 -0.77
N SER A 115 -12.18 -10.47 -0.31
CA SER A 115 -12.97 -9.24 -0.24
C SER A 115 -13.42 -8.79 -1.63
N ALA A 116 -12.52 -8.80 -2.62
CA ALA A 116 -12.85 -8.48 -4.02
C ALA A 116 -13.96 -9.39 -4.57
N TRP A 117 -13.97 -10.68 -4.21
CA TRP A 117 -15.06 -11.59 -4.57
C TRP A 117 -16.38 -11.20 -3.90
N ILE A 118 -16.36 -10.89 -2.60
CA ILE A 118 -17.57 -10.49 -1.85
C ILE A 118 -18.17 -9.20 -2.42
N PHE A 119 -17.34 -8.21 -2.76
CA PHE A 119 -17.77 -6.93 -3.33
C PHE A 119 -17.98 -6.96 -4.84
N ARG A 120 -17.97 -8.16 -5.47
CA ARG A 120 -18.19 -8.36 -6.90
C ARG A 120 -17.22 -7.60 -7.82
N MET A 121 -16.02 -7.34 -7.32
CA MET A 121 -14.89 -6.85 -8.12
C MET A 121 -14.25 -8.01 -8.90
N ASP A 122 -13.31 -7.71 -9.80
CA ASP A 122 -12.65 -8.76 -10.59
C ASP A 122 -11.60 -9.54 -9.77
N TYR A 123 -12.09 -10.41 -8.88
CA TYR A 123 -11.23 -11.25 -8.04
C TYR A 123 -10.38 -12.25 -8.85
N LYS A 124 -10.84 -12.66 -10.04
CA LYS A 124 -10.09 -13.59 -10.91
C LYS A 124 -8.86 -12.90 -11.47
N ARG A 125 -9.03 -11.66 -11.93
CA ARG A 125 -7.91 -10.83 -12.38
C ARG A 125 -7.02 -10.44 -11.20
N ALA A 126 -7.57 -10.09 -10.04
CA ALA A 126 -6.81 -9.82 -8.81
C ALA A 126 -5.89 -10.99 -8.46
N TRP A 127 -6.40 -12.23 -8.52
CA TRP A 127 -5.60 -13.43 -8.31
C TRP A 127 -4.51 -13.63 -9.37
N ALA A 128 -4.84 -13.44 -10.65
CA ALA A 128 -3.90 -13.60 -11.76
C ALA A 128 -2.76 -12.57 -11.69
N VAL A 129 -3.09 -11.30 -11.48
CA VAL A 129 -2.12 -10.20 -11.34
C VAL A 129 -1.26 -10.40 -10.10
N TRP A 130 -1.85 -10.76 -8.96
CA TRP A 130 -1.09 -11.05 -7.75
C TRP A 130 -0.06 -12.17 -7.96
N LYS A 131 -0.44 -13.27 -8.59
CA LYS A 131 0.50 -14.36 -8.89
C LYS A 131 1.67 -13.91 -9.76
N ARG A 132 1.41 -13.06 -10.76
CA ARG A 132 2.39 -12.58 -11.72
C ARG A 132 3.28 -11.47 -11.15
N ASP A 133 2.67 -10.48 -10.47
CA ASP A 133 3.31 -9.19 -10.21
C ASP A 133 3.71 -8.96 -8.75
N ARG A 134 3.33 -9.83 -7.82
CA ARG A 134 3.59 -9.69 -6.36
C ARG A 134 5.06 -9.53 -5.95
N ARG A 135 6.00 -9.59 -6.87
CA ARG A 135 7.45 -9.45 -6.63
C ARG A 135 8.07 -8.28 -7.39
N LYS A 136 7.27 -7.48 -8.05
CA LYS A 136 7.72 -6.36 -8.88
C LYS A 136 7.97 -5.06 -8.10
N HIS A 137 8.17 -5.12 -6.82
CA HIS A 137 8.48 -3.96 -5.99
C HIS A 137 9.81 -4.16 -5.24
N ALA A 138 10.48 -3.05 -4.89
CA ALA A 138 11.74 -3.08 -4.15
C ALA A 138 11.57 -3.67 -2.73
N SER A 139 10.45 -3.38 -2.06
CA SER A 139 10.05 -4.11 -0.86
C SER A 139 9.38 -5.43 -1.26
N PRO A 140 9.66 -6.55 -0.58
CA PRO A 140 9.04 -7.84 -0.84
C PRO A 140 7.55 -7.88 -0.44
N ASN A 141 7.05 -6.81 0.18
CA ASN A 141 5.74 -6.73 0.82
C ASN A 141 4.74 -5.83 0.07
N SER A 142 5.15 -4.64 -0.40
CA SER A 142 4.25 -3.65 -1.00
C SER A 142 3.50 -4.19 -2.21
N ALA A 143 4.18 -4.87 -3.14
CA ALA A 143 3.54 -5.44 -4.32
C ALA A 143 2.49 -6.52 -4.01
N GLN A 144 2.40 -7.04 -2.78
CA GLN A 144 1.41 -8.06 -2.44
C GLN A 144 -0.01 -7.50 -2.53
N THR A 145 -0.26 -6.37 -1.90
CA THR A 145 -1.57 -5.72 -1.88
C THR A 145 -1.80 -4.82 -3.10
N GLU A 146 -0.75 -4.14 -3.59
CA GLU A 146 -0.82 -3.35 -4.82
C GLU A 146 -1.25 -4.20 -6.02
N ALA A 147 -0.67 -5.41 -6.19
CA ALA A 147 -1.02 -6.29 -7.30
C ALA A 147 -2.48 -6.79 -7.22
N VAL A 148 -2.98 -7.06 -6.01
CA VAL A 148 -4.40 -7.40 -5.82
C VAL A 148 -5.29 -6.22 -6.19
N CYS A 149 -4.96 -5.03 -5.70
CA CYS A 149 -5.72 -3.80 -5.97
C CYS A 149 -5.75 -3.49 -7.48
N ALA A 150 -4.59 -3.50 -8.14
CA ALA A 150 -4.46 -3.31 -9.58
C ALA A 150 -5.36 -4.27 -10.37
N GLY A 151 -5.32 -5.55 -10.03
CA GLY A 151 -6.13 -6.58 -10.68
C GLY A 151 -7.62 -6.42 -10.40
N ALA A 152 -8.02 -6.16 -9.15
CA ALA A 152 -9.42 -5.97 -8.76
C ALA A 152 -10.07 -4.76 -9.44
N LEU A 153 -9.31 -3.67 -9.57
CA LEU A 153 -9.75 -2.42 -10.21
C LEU A 153 -9.50 -2.38 -11.73
N GLN A 154 -8.78 -3.35 -12.29
CA GLN A 154 -8.45 -3.43 -13.72
C GLN A 154 -7.61 -2.22 -14.21
N VAL A 155 -6.71 -1.73 -13.36
CA VAL A 155 -5.84 -0.58 -13.64
C VAL A 155 -4.37 -0.98 -13.52
N GLN A 156 -3.50 -0.17 -14.11
CA GLN A 156 -2.07 -0.31 -13.96
C GLN A 156 -1.55 0.65 -12.89
N LEU A 157 -0.79 0.12 -11.93
CA LEU A 157 -0.12 0.86 -10.87
C LEU A 157 1.40 0.82 -11.04
N ALA A 158 2.10 1.55 -10.21
CA ALA A 158 3.56 1.72 -10.22
C ALA A 158 4.10 2.30 -11.53
N GLY A 159 5.26 1.86 -11.98
CA GLY A 159 5.97 2.42 -13.13
C GLY A 159 7.00 3.47 -12.73
N ASP A 160 7.65 4.01 -13.73
CA ASP A 160 8.76 4.93 -13.58
C ASP A 160 8.42 6.13 -12.70
N ALA A 161 9.33 6.48 -11.81
CA ALA A 161 9.17 7.61 -10.89
C ALA A 161 10.42 8.51 -10.88
N TYR A 162 10.19 9.83 -10.79
CA TYR A 162 11.27 10.80 -10.66
C TYR A 162 11.46 11.17 -9.19
N TYR A 163 12.68 10.95 -8.67
CA TYR A 163 13.07 11.41 -7.34
C TYR A 163 14.26 12.36 -7.47
N PHE A 164 14.13 13.58 -6.95
CA PHE A 164 15.18 14.62 -7.00
C PHE A 164 15.71 14.87 -8.41
N GLY A 165 14.81 14.89 -9.42
CA GLY A 165 15.17 15.11 -10.82
C GLY A 165 15.81 13.91 -11.53
N LYS A 166 15.96 12.77 -10.84
CA LYS A 166 16.53 11.55 -11.40
C LYS A 166 15.42 10.52 -11.65
N LEU A 167 15.43 9.92 -12.82
CA LEU A 167 14.52 8.82 -13.18
C LEU A 167 14.93 7.54 -12.44
N TYR A 168 13.99 6.93 -11.78
CA TYR A 168 14.09 5.59 -11.20
C TYR A 168 13.12 4.67 -11.95
N PRO A 169 13.62 3.81 -12.82
CA PRO A 169 12.78 2.84 -13.51
C PRO A 169 12.20 1.87 -12.50
N LYS A 170 10.88 1.66 -12.56
CA LYS A 170 10.15 0.67 -11.77
C LYS A 170 9.25 -0.14 -12.69
N GLU A 171 9.15 -1.42 -12.41
CA GLU A 171 8.20 -2.26 -13.12
C GLU A 171 6.76 -1.83 -12.82
N THR A 172 5.90 -1.94 -13.83
CA THR A 172 4.47 -1.72 -13.65
C THR A 172 3.80 -2.93 -13.02
N ILE A 173 2.77 -2.68 -12.23
CA ILE A 173 1.96 -3.68 -11.53
C ILE A 173 0.53 -3.62 -12.09
N GLY A 174 0.00 -4.77 -12.52
CA GLY A 174 -1.30 -4.83 -13.20
C GLY A 174 -1.23 -4.59 -14.69
N ASP A 175 -2.41 -4.52 -15.29
CA ASP A 175 -2.59 -4.33 -16.73
C ASP A 175 -3.31 -3.00 -16.99
N ASP A 176 -2.92 -2.29 -18.04
CA ASP A 176 -3.59 -1.06 -18.48
C ASP A 176 -4.88 -1.40 -19.26
N VAL A 177 -5.89 -1.90 -18.54
CA VAL A 177 -7.19 -2.29 -19.14
C VAL A 177 -8.07 -1.07 -19.33
N ARG A 178 -8.03 -0.15 -18.38
CA ARG A 178 -8.72 1.12 -18.42
C ARG A 178 -7.92 2.21 -17.69
N PRO A 179 -8.16 3.47 -18.01
CA PRO A 179 -7.52 4.56 -17.28
C PRO A 179 -7.96 4.60 -15.80
N ILE A 180 -7.09 5.12 -14.96
CA ILE A 180 -7.40 5.40 -13.55
C ILE A 180 -8.36 6.60 -13.49
N GLU A 181 -9.44 6.43 -12.73
CA GLU A 181 -10.46 7.44 -12.46
C GLU A 181 -10.40 7.89 -10.98
N PRO A 182 -10.90 9.09 -10.62
CA PRO A 182 -10.97 9.54 -9.23
C PRO A 182 -11.77 8.59 -8.33
N GLU A 183 -12.80 7.94 -8.87
CA GLU A 183 -13.65 6.96 -8.20
C GLU A 183 -12.89 5.70 -7.77
N ASP A 184 -11.74 5.43 -8.37
CA ASP A 184 -10.92 4.27 -8.01
C ASP A 184 -10.30 4.40 -6.62
N ILE A 185 -10.13 5.63 -6.13
CA ILE A 185 -9.73 5.88 -4.74
C ILE A 185 -10.80 5.33 -3.79
N LEU A 186 -12.08 5.61 -4.07
CA LEU A 186 -13.20 5.09 -3.27
C LEU A 186 -13.33 3.56 -3.42
N ARG A 187 -13.13 3.03 -4.62
CA ARG A 187 -13.16 1.58 -4.86
C ARG A 187 -12.04 0.87 -4.10
N ALA A 188 -10.81 1.44 -4.10
CA ALA A 188 -9.68 0.95 -3.30
C ALA A 188 -9.97 1.03 -1.80
N GLY A 189 -10.56 2.14 -1.33
CA GLY A 189 -11.01 2.30 0.05
C GLY A 189 -12.04 1.25 0.45
N ASN A 190 -13.06 1.03 -0.36
CA ASN A 190 -14.07 -0.01 -0.11
C ASN A 190 -13.44 -1.42 -0.06
N LEU A 191 -12.45 -1.69 -0.90
CA LEU A 191 -11.72 -2.94 -0.89
C LEU A 191 -10.91 -3.10 0.40
N MET A 192 -10.26 -2.04 0.88
CA MET A 192 -9.56 -1.99 2.16
C MET A 192 -10.52 -2.24 3.33
N ASP A 193 -11.64 -1.51 3.39
CA ASP A 193 -12.63 -1.62 4.46
C ASP A 193 -13.24 -3.02 4.51
N GLY A 194 -13.60 -3.58 3.36
CA GLY A 194 -14.08 -4.94 3.26
C GLY A 194 -13.06 -5.98 3.70
N THR A 195 -11.80 -5.76 3.38
CA THR A 195 -10.70 -6.61 3.82
C THR A 195 -10.50 -6.51 5.34
N ALA A 196 -10.60 -5.30 5.91
CA ALA A 196 -10.51 -5.07 7.34
C ALA A 196 -11.64 -5.78 8.10
N LEU A 197 -12.89 -5.67 7.63
CA LEU A 197 -14.04 -6.35 8.22
C LEU A 197 -13.89 -7.88 8.15
N LEU A 198 -13.50 -8.41 7.00
CA LEU A 198 -13.24 -9.83 6.84
C LEU A 198 -12.14 -10.32 7.77
N THR A 199 -11.07 -9.55 7.91
CA THR A 199 -9.96 -9.84 8.82
C THR A 199 -10.42 -9.87 10.28
N LEU A 200 -11.22 -8.88 10.69
CA LEU A 200 -11.77 -8.82 12.04
C LEU A 200 -12.62 -10.06 12.35
N LEU A 201 -13.45 -10.49 11.41
CA LEU A 201 -14.27 -11.69 11.57
C LEU A 201 -13.40 -12.96 11.68
N VAL A 202 -12.42 -13.13 10.78
CA VAL A 202 -11.54 -14.30 10.76
C VAL A 202 -10.69 -14.36 12.03
N PHE A 203 -10.02 -13.26 12.39
CA PHE A 203 -9.14 -13.26 13.57
C PHE A 203 -9.94 -13.29 14.87
N GLY A 204 -11.11 -12.64 14.91
CA GLY A 204 -12.01 -12.72 16.04
C GLY A 204 -12.51 -14.15 16.29
N LEU A 205 -12.91 -14.84 15.23
CA LEU A 205 -13.34 -16.23 15.31
C LEU A 205 -12.20 -17.16 15.74
N LEU A 206 -11.02 -17.01 15.16
CA LEU A 206 -9.84 -17.78 15.55
C LEU A 206 -9.49 -17.57 17.04
N LYS A 207 -9.51 -16.32 17.49
CA LYS A 207 -9.26 -15.99 18.90
C LYS A 207 -10.31 -16.59 19.83
N TYR A 208 -11.58 -16.52 19.44
CA TYR A 208 -12.68 -17.13 20.20
C TYR A 208 -12.51 -18.63 20.30
N CYS A 209 -12.19 -19.33 19.21
CA CYS A 209 -11.92 -20.76 19.22
C CYS A 209 -10.73 -21.13 20.14
N MET A 210 -9.66 -20.33 20.13
CA MET A 210 -8.50 -20.56 21.00
C MET A 210 -8.83 -20.38 22.51
N ILE A 211 -9.81 -19.55 22.85
CA ILE A 211 -10.21 -19.36 24.25
C ILE A 211 -11.08 -20.53 24.75
N LEU A 212 -11.83 -21.17 23.82
CA LEU A 212 -12.69 -22.31 24.16
C LEU A 212 -11.93 -23.65 24.27
N MET A 213 -10.73 -23.73 23.76
CA MET A 213 -9.84 -24.92 23.84
C MET A 213 -8.97 -24.89 25.10
#